data_40a53ffadefb6aee98906d1071fb1bd9
#
_entry.id   40a53ffadefb6aee98906d1071fb1bd9
#
_cell.length_a   1.000
_cell.length_b   1.000
_cell.length_c   1.000
_cell.angle_alpha   90.00
_cell.angle_beta   90.00
_cell.angle_gamma   90.00
#
_symmetry.space_group_name_H-M   'P 1'
#
loop_
_entity.id
_entity.type
_entity.pdbx_description
1 polymer ?
#
loop_
_entity_poly.entity_id
_entity_poly.type
_entity_poly.pdbx_seq_one_letter_code
_entity_poly.pdbx_strand_id
1 'polypeptide(L)'
;MPLPALPGREAIALLEPFEGLGLHDIVVVETPDDAERAALALLAARVVGFDTESRPTFARNEVNTGPHVVQFSTPQTAWLFQLHRTECNATLAALVASSVLTKVGFGLATDLTLLRSRLGIEPQAVFDIDSEFRRRGYRSSVGVKAAVALVFNRRFLKSRKATTSNWAHRQLTEAQLRYAANDAYAAIRVYDALGLIRPDLAA
;
A
#
# COMPACT_ATOMS: atom_id res chain seq x y z
N MET A 1 -12.48 23.03 16.22
CA MET A 1 -12.61 21.92 17.18
C MET A 1 -11.22 21.36 17.47
N PRO A 2 -10.89 20.95 18.71
CA PRO A 2 -9.63 20.30 19.00
C PRO A 2 -9.54 18.98 18.19
N LEU A 3 -8.31 18.63 17.77
CA LEU A 3 -8.07 17.36 17.09
C LEU A 3 -8.37 16.19 18.02
N PRO A 4 -9.02 15.11 17.53
CA PRO A 4 -9.16 13.89 18.31
C PRO A 4 -7.78 13.36 18.72
N ALA A 5 -7.64 12.90 19.97
CA ALA A 5 -6.40 12.26 20.40
C ALA A 5 -6.17 10.94 19.64
N LEU A 6 -4.92 10.63 19.31
CA LEU A 6 -4.58 9.34 18.75
C LEU A 6 -4.89 8.23 19.76
N PRO A 7 -5.67 7.19 19.39
CA PRO A 7 -5.98 6.11 20.29
C PRO A 7 -4.71 5.29 20.62
N GLY A 8 -4.53 4.97 21.90
CA GLY A 8 -3.44 4.11 22.36
C GLY A 8 -3.60 2.65 21.90
N ARG A 9 -2.52 1.87 22.00
CA ARG A 9 -2.52 0.46 21.55
C ARG A 9 -3.61 -0.38 22.22
N GLU A 10 -3.86 -0.17 23.50
CA GLU A 10 -4.88 -0.89 24.27
C GLU A 10 -6.28 -0.54 23.77
N ALA A 11 -6.55 0.75 23.56
CA ALA A 11 -7.82 1.21 23.02
C ALA A 11 -8.07 0.62 21.60
N ILE A 12 -7.05 0.62 20.73
CA ILE A 12 -7.14 0.03 19.39
C ILE A 12 -7.43 -1.48 19.47
N ALA A 13 -6.85 -2.19 20.44
CA ALA A 13 -7.02 -3.64 20.58
C ALA A 13 -8.47 -4.04 20.92
N LEU A 14 -9.24 -3.16 21.50
CA LEU A 14 -10.66 -3.37 21.86
C LEU A 14 -11.64 -3.07 20.72
N LEU A 15 -11.18 -2.44 19.64
CA LEU A 15 -12.02 -2.11 18.52
C LEU A 15 -12.36 -3.36 17.69
N GLU A 16 -13.53 -3.34 17.06
CA GLU A 16 -13.91 -4.33 16.07
C GLU A 16 -12.95 -4.32 14.88
N PRO A 17 -12.72 -5.47 14.24
CA PRO A 17 -11.85 -5.56 13.08
C PRO A 17 -12.27 -4.62 11.94
N PHE A 18 -11.28 -4.00 11.28
CA PHE A 18 -11.49 -3.33 10.01
C PHE A 18 -11.68 -4.37 8.92
N GLU A 19 -12.76 -4.28 8.18
CA GLU A 19 -13.06 -5.18 7.07
C GLU A 19 -12.12 -4.91 5.91
N GLY A 20 -11.35 -5.92 5.56
CA GLY A 20 -10.40 -5.88 4.45
C GLY A 20 -10.91 -6.66 3.24
N LEU A 21 -10.12 -6.65 2.17
CA LEU A 21 -10.36 -7.44 0.96
C LEU A 21 -10.26 -8.94 1.26
N GLY A 22 -11.15 -9.72 0.66
CA GLY A 22 -11.09 -11.17 0.60
C GLY A 22 -10.09 -11.67 -0.45
N LEU A 23 -9.78 -12.97 -0.46
CA LEU A 23 -8.85 -13.52 -1.47
C LEU A 23 -9.39 -13.39 -2.90
N HIS A 24 -10.70 -13.40 -3.08
CA HIS A 24 -11.35 -13.24 -4.39
C HIS A 24 -11.23 -11.83 -4.97
N ASP A 25 -10.90 -10.85 -4.13
CA ASP A 25 -10.65 -9.46 -4.53
C ASP A 25 -9.17 -9.17 -4.79
N ILE A 26 -8.30 -10.19 -4.67
CA ILE A 26 -6.85 -10.04 -4.79
C ILE A 26 -6.37 -10.72 -6.07
N VAL A 27 -5.79 -9.93 -6.95
CA VAL A 27 -5.21 -10.39 -8.21
C VAL A 27 -3.69 -10.44 -8.09
N VAL A 28 -3.09 -11.62 -8.22
CA VAL A 28 -1.65 -11.75 -8.41
C VAL A 28 -1.36 -11.58 -9.90
N VAL A 29 -0.53 -10.60 -10.23
CA VAL A 29 -0.15 -10.31 -11.63
C VAL A 29 0.93 -11.30 -12.03
N GLU A 30 0.56 -12.27 -12.87
CA GLU A 30 1.44 -13.38 -13.24
C GLU A 30 1.95 -13.29 -14.67
N THR A 31 1.20 -12.66 -15.56
CA THR A 31 1.48 -12.57 -17.00
C THR A 31 1.46 -11.12 -17.49
N PRO A 32 2.06 -10.82 -18.66
CA PRO A 32 1.92 -9.51 -19.31
C PRO A 32 0.47 -9.08 -19.52
N ASP A 33 -0.42 -10.02 -19.87
CA ASP A 33 -1.85 -9.74 -20.04
C ASP A 33 -2.52 -9.36 -18.71
N ASP A 34 -2.13 -9.99 -17.60
CA ASP A 34 -2.60 -9.59 -16.27
C ASP A 34 -2.10 -8.18 -15.93
N ALA A 35 -0.84 -7.89 -16.25
CA ALA A 35 -0.24 -6.58 -16.00
C ALA A 35 -0.93 -5.48 -16.82
N GLU A 36 -1.29 -5.74 -18.05
CA GLU A 36 -2.03 -4.81 -18.89
C GLU A 36 -3.45 -4.56 -18.37
N ARG A 37 -4.17 -5.63 -18.00
CA ARG A 37 -5.51 -5.50 -17.37
C ARG A 37 -5.45 -4.71 -16.06
N ALA A 38 -4.44 -4.99 -15.22
CA ALA A 38 -4.20 -4.23 -13.99
C ALA A 38 -3.94 -2.75 -14.30
N ALA A 39 -3.10 -2.45 -15.30
CA ALA A 39 -2.77 -1.08 -15.67
C ALA A 39 -4.01 -0.31 -16.15
N LEU A 40 -4.84 -0.91 -16.98
CA LEU A 40 -6.09 -0.28 -17.44
C LEU A 40 -7.02 0.05 -16.26
N ALA A 41 -7.22 -0.89 -15.33
CA ALA A 41 -8.08 -0.68 -14.17
C ALA A 41 -7.53 0.39 -13.22
N LEU A 42 -6.22 0.36 -12.95
CA LEU A 42 -5.55 1.30 -12.04
C LEU A 42 -5.53 2.72 -12.62
N LEU A 43 -5.22 2.88 -13.91
CA LEU A 43 -5.23 4.18 -14.59
C LEU A 43 -6.65 4.77 -14.67
N ALA A 44 -7.67 3.93 -14.86
CA ALA A 44 -9.08 4.37 -14.82
C ALA A 44 -9.48 4.86 -13.43
N ALA A 45 -8.95 4.25 -12.35
CA ALA A 45 -9.22 4.66 -10.98
C ALA A 45 -8.54 5.99 -10.59
N ARG A 46 -7.47 6.41 -11.27
CA ARG A 46 -6.67 7.63 -11.06
C ARG A 46 -6.03 7.79 -9.68
N VAL A 47 -6.65 7.29 -8.63
CA VAL A 47 -6.12 7.29 -7.25
C VAL A 47 -6.22 5.89 -6.70
N VAL A 48 -5.10 5.36 -6.21
CA VAL A 48 -5.00 3.99 -5.72
C VAL A 48 -4.18 3.92 -4.43
N GLY A 49 -4.53 2.99 -3.57
CA GLY A 49 -3.69 2.62 -2.44
C GLY A 49 -2.42 1.96 -2.93
N PHE A 50 -1.33 2.16 -2.21
CA PHE A 50 0.00 1.73 -2.63
C PHE A 50 0.86 1.37 -1.42
N ASP A 51 1.60 0.27 -1.53
CA ASP A 51 2.61 -0.12 -0.56
C ASP A 51 3.61 -1.07 -1.23
N THR A 52 4.70 -1.43 -0.55
CA THR A 52 5.67 -2.43 -1.02
C THR A 52 6.09 -3.37 0.09
N GLU A 53 6.52 -4.58 -0.29
CA GLU A 53 7.03 -5.55 0.65
C GLU A 53 8.43 -6.02 0.26
N SER A 54 9.31 -6.05 1.27
CA SER A 54 10.69 -6.50 1.12
C SER A 54 10.99 -7.66 2.05
N ARG A 55 11.81 -8.60 1.59
CA ARG A 55 12.36 -9.62 2.47
C ARG A 55 13.12 -8.92 3.62
N PRO A 56 12.87 -9.30 4.88
CA PRO A 56 13.60 -8.72 6.00
C PRO A 56 15.08 -9.08 5.92
N THR A 57 15.93 -8.14 6.31
CA THR A 57 17.36 -8.34 6.48
C THR A 57 17.66 -8.62 7.96
N PHE A 58 18.47 -9.60 8.25
CA PHE A 58 18.79 -10.03 9.63
C PHE A 58 20.25 -9.77 10.00
N ALA A 59 21.14 -9.73 9.03
CA ALA A 59 22.55 -9.44 9.27
C ALA A 59 22.82 -7.92 9.23
N ARG A 60 23.75 -7.46 10.06
CA ARG A 60 24.06 -6.03 10.23
C ARG A 60 24.45 -5.28 8.93
N ASN A 61 24.99 -6.00 7.94
CA ASN A 61 25.44 -5.45 6.65
C ASN A 61 24.72 -6.11 5.47
N GLU A 62 23.59 -6.76 5.69
CA GLU A 62 22.81 -7.38 4.62
C GLU A 62 22.13 -6.27 3.80
N VAL A 63 22.39 -6.25 2.49
CA VAL A 63 21.79 -5.30 1.57
C VAL A 63 20.32 -5.69 1.37
N ASN A 64 19.41 -4.75 1.57
CA ASN A 64 18.02 -4.93 1.20
C ASN A 64 17.91 -4.97 -0.33
N THR A 65 17.56 -6.14 -0.88
CA THR A 65 17.40 -6.36 -2.32
C THR A 65 15.97 -6.12 -2.82
N GLY A 66 15.06 -5.64 -1.95
CA GLY A 66 13.68 -5.33 -2.29
C GLY A 66 13.51 -4.03 -3.11
N PRO A 67 12.27 -3.65 -3.38
CA PRO A 67 11.09 -4.41 -3.00
C PRO A 67 10.96 -5.71 -3.81
N HIS A 68 10.25 -6.68 -3.23
CA HIS A 68 9.97 -7.96 -3.89
C HIS A 68 8.53 -8.04 -4.37
N VAL A 69 7.63 -7.33 -3.68
CA VAL A 69 6.22 -7.18 -4.04
C VAL A 69 5.88 -5.70 -4.06
N VAL A 70 5.10 -5.29 -5.05
CA VAL A 70 4.47 -3.96 -5.13
C VAL A 70 2.98 -4.18 -5.24
N GLN A 71 2.22 -3.53 -4.37
CA GLN A 71 0.77 -3.66 -4.35
C GLN A 71 0.07 -2.33 -4.61
N PHE A 72 -0.98 -2.42 -5.41
CA PHE A 72 -1.93 -1.34 -5.65
C PHE A 72 -3.32 -1.80 -5.24
N SER A 73 -4.16 -0.89 -4.77
CA SER A 73 -5.55 -1.21 -4.45
C SER A 73 -6.50 -0.08 -4.83
N THR A 74 -7.61 -0.44 -5.45
CA THR A 74 -8.83 0.36 -5.44
C THR A 74 -9.66 -0.02 -4.20
N PRO A 75 -10.83 0.62 -3.95
CA PRO A 75 -11.76 0.17 -2.91
C PRO A 75 -12.37 -1.23 -3.12
N GLN A 76 -12.18 -1.86 -4.29
CA GLN A 76 -12.80 -3.14 -4.62
C GLN A 76 -11.79 -4.25 -4.88
N THR A 77 -10.61 -3.93 -5.41
CA THR A 77 -9.65 -4.94 -5.89
C THR A 77 -8.23 -4.50 -5.59
N ALA A 78 -7.39 -5.46 -5.19
CA ALA A 78 -5.95 -5.24 -5.06
C ALA A 78 -5.19 -6.05 -6.12
N TRP A 79 -4.11 -5.45 -6.66
CA TRP A 79 -3.18 -6.09 -7.59
C TRP A 79 -1.80 -6.15 -6.98
N LEU A 80 -1.22 -7.36 -6.98
CA LEU A 80 0.11 -7.63 -6.43
C LEU A 80 1.07 -7.99 -7.57
N PHE A 81 2.08 -7.16 -7.76
CA PHE A 81 3.18 -7.39 -8.69
C PHE A 81 4.38 -7.97 -7.94
N GLN A 82 4.86 -9.14 -8.34
CA GLN A 82 6.10 -9.72 -7.81
C GLN A 82 7.26 -9.40 -8.77
N LEU A 83 8.31 -8.73 -8.29
CA LEU A 83 9.39 -8.23 -9.15
C LEU A 83 10.26 -9.32 -9.79
N HIS A 84 10.13 -10.56 -9.35
CA HIS A 84 10.79 -11.70 -10.02
C HIS A 84 10.10 -12.06 -11.36
N ARG A 85 8.88 -11.59 -11.59
CA ARG A 85 8.16 -11.69 -12.86
C ARG A 85 8.61 -10.56 -13.77
N THR A 86 9.80 -10.73 -14.34
CA THR A 86 10.48 -9.67 -15.10
C THR A 86 9.69 -9.19 -16.31
N GLU A 87 8.87 -10.05 -16.89
CA GLU A 87 7.96 -9.80 -18.00
C GLU A 87 6.87 -8.76 -17.68
N CYS A 88 6.53 -8.59 -16.40
CA CYS A 88 5.55 -7.61 -15.94
C CYS A 88 6.20 -6.27 -15.48
N ASN A 89 7.52 -6.22 -15.35
CA ASN A 89 8.22 -5.09 -14.75
C ASN A 89 8.13 -3.80 -15.56
N ALA A 90 8.03 -3.88 -16.88
CA ALA A 90 7.86 -2.70 -17.73
C ALA A 90 6.54 -1.98 -17.43
N THR A 91 5.43 -2.72 -17.33
CA THR A 91 4.11 -2.18 -16.97
C THR A 91 4.11 -1.64 -15.54
N LEU A 92 4.71 -2.39 -14.58
CA LEU A 92 4.86 -1.93 -13.21
C LEU A 92 5.63 -0.61 -13.15
N ALA A 93 6.76 -0.51 -13.85
CA ALA A 93 7.57 0.70 -13.91
C ALA A 93 6.78 1.90 -14.45
N ALA A 94 6.01 1.69 -15.53
CA ALA A 94 5.14 2.71 -16.11
C ALA A 94 4.06 3.19 -15.12
N LEU A 95 3.44 2.29 -14.35
CA LEU A 95 2.46 2.63 -13.32
C LEU A 95 3.08 3.44 -12.19
N VAL A 96 4.27 3.05 -11.70
CA VAL A 96 4.96 3.76 -10.62
C VAL A 96 5.42 5.14 -11.08
N ALA A 97 5.92 5.27 -12.32
CA ALA A 97 6.36 6.54 -12.90
C ALA A 97 5.20 7.42 -13.44
N SER A 98 3.98 6.92 -13.44
CA SER A 98 2.83 7.66 -13.96
C SER A 98 2.53 8.91 -13.12
N SER A 99 2.44 10.06 -13.78
CA SER A 99 2.01 11.34 -13.17
C SER A 99 0.49 11.49 -13.06
N VAL A 100 -0.27 10.67 -13.80
CA VAL A 100 -1.75 10.71 -13.80
C VAL A 100 -2.38 9.71 -12.84
N LEU A 101 -1.60 8.74 -12.34
CA LEU A 101 -2.00 7.77 -11.33
C LEU A 101 -1.46 8.23 -9.96
N THR A 102 -2.31 8.70 -9.08
CA THR A 102 -1.91 9.04 -7.71
C THR A 102 -1.80 7.78 -6.85
N LYS A 103 -0.61 7.53 -6.30
CA LYS A 103 -0.33 6.42 -5.38
C LYS A 103 -0.35 6.94 -3.95
N VAL A 104 -1.28 6.44 -3.13
CA VAL A 104 -1.44 6.86 -1.74
C VAL A 104 -1.03 5.76 -0.78
N GLY A 105 -0.21 6.07 0.21
CA GLY A 105 0.29 5.09 1.18
C GLY A 105 0.75 5.73 2.48
N PHE A 106 1.38 4.94 3.33
CA PHE A 106 1.89 5.38 4.62
C PHE A 106 3.40 5.16 4.71
N GLY A 107 4.17 6.24 4.99
CA GLY A 107 5.60 6.15 5.29
C GLY A 107 6.46 5.70 4.10
N LEU A 108 6.11 6.10 2.88
CA LEU A 108 6.63 5.56 1.62
C LEU A 108 8.09 5.94 1.27
N ALA A 109 8.78 6.74 2.07
CA ALA A 109 10.10 7.28 1.70
C ALA A 109 11.15 6.19 1.38
N THR A 110 11.21 5.13 2.18
CA THR A 110 12.11 3.99 1.96
C THR A 110 11.72 3.19 0.72
N ASP A 111 10.42 2.93 0.55
CA ASP A 111 9.85 2.18 -0.57
C ASP A 111 10.18 2.85 -1.91
N LEU A 112 10.00 4.17 -1.98
CA LEU A 112 10.33 4.95 -3.17
C LEU A 112 11.83 4.88 -3.51
N THR A 113 12.70 4.90 -2.51
CA THR A 113 14.15 4.77 -2.71
C THR A 113 14.50 3.39 -3.29
N LEU A 114 13.92 2.34 -2.75
CA LEU A 114 14.12 0.97 -3.24
C LEU A 114 13.56 0.80 -4.67
N LEU A 115 12.40 1.37 -4.96
CA LEU A 115 11.80 1.33 -6.30
C LEU A 115 12.65 2.05 -7.34
N ARG A 116 13.19 3.24 -7.02
CA ARG A 116 14.15 3.93 -7.90
C ARG A 116 15.32 3.04 -8.25
N SER A 117 15.92 2.44 -7.22
CA SER A 117 17.08 1.56 -7.42
C SER A 117 16.72 0.30 -8.20
N ARG A 118 15.56 -0.30 -7.94
CA ARG A 118 15.19 -1.61 -8.48
C ARG A 118 14.64 -1.55 -9.90
N LEU A 119 13.85 -0.52 -10.22
CA LEU A 119 13.19 -0.35 -11.53
C LEU A 119 13.88 0.69 -12.42
N GLY A 120 14.84 1.44 -11.90
CA GLY A 120 15.52 2.49 -12.66
C GLY A 120 14.61 3.64 -13.10
N ILE A 121 13.56 3.94 -12.31
CA ILE A 121 12.54 4.95 -12.63
C ILE A 121 12.41 5.98 -11.50
N GLU A 122 11.84 7.14 -11.80
CA GLU A 122 11.45 8.12 -10.80
C GLU A 122 9.96 7.99 -10.49
N PRO A 123 9.57 7.53 -9.27
CA PRO A 123 8.17 7.48 -8.87
C PRO A 123 7.54 8.87 -8.88
N GLN A 124 6.35 9.01 -9.47
CA GLN A 124 5.62 10.27 -9.57
C GLN A 124 4.26 10.17 -8.93
N ALA A 125 3.62 11.31 -8.66
CA ALA A 125 2.27 11.42 -8.09
C ALA A 125 2.08 10.51 -6.86
N VAL A 126 3.01 10.56 -5.92
CA VAL A 126 2.96 9.80 -4.66
C VAL A 126 2.48 10.71 -3.54
N PHE A 127 1.53 10.22 -2.76
CA PHE A 127 0.96 10.92 -1.62
C PHE A 127 1.14 10.09 -0.33
N ASP A 128 1.95 10.59 0.60
CA ASP A 128 2.10 9.98 1.92
C ASP A 128 1.01 10.53 2.86
N ILE A 129 0.12 9.63 3.30
CA ILE A 129 -1.03 9.99 4.16
C ILE A 129 -0.57 10.53 5.53
N ASP A 130 0.60 10.10 6.04
CA ASP A 130 1.15 10.66 7.28
C ASP A 130 1.39 12.17 7.17
N SER A 131 1.75 12.66 5.98
CA SER A 131 1.91 14.09 5.73
C SER A 131 0.61 14.88 5.93
N GLU A 132 -0.53 14.28 5.56
CA GLU A 132 -1.85 14.90 5.75
C GLU A 132 -2.23 14.95 7.24
N PHE A 133 -1.95 13.91 8.00
CA PHE A 133 -2.16 13.95 9.45
C PHE A 133 -1.29 15.01 10.12
N ARG A 134 -0.03 15.17 9.70
CA ARG A 134 0.82 16.28 10.19
C ARG A 134 0.25 17.64 9.82
N ARG A 135 -0.25 17.81 8.59
CA ARG A 135 -0.90 19.06 8.15
C ARG A 135 -2.15 19.37 8.99
N ARG A 136 -2.86 18.35 9.43
CA ARG A 136 -4.00 18.48 10.36
C ARG A 136 -3.58 18.75 11.79
N GLY A 137 -2.28 18.73 12.12
CA GLY A 137 -1.73 19.11 13.43
C GLY A 137 -1.32 17.94 14.34
N TYR A 138 -1.33 16.69 13.85
CA TYR A 138 -0.77 15.57 14.60
C TYR A 138 0.77 15.65 14.63
N ARG A 139 1.35 15.66 15.85
CA ARG A 139 2.79 15.83 16.04
C ARG A 139 3.60 14.55 15.82
N SER A 140 3.00 13.41 16.08
CA SER A 140 3.61 12.09 15.90
C SER A 140 3.12 11.46 14.58
N SER A 141 3.94 10.58 14.01
CA SER A 141 3.58 9.82 12.80
C SER A 141 2.32 8.99 13.04
N VAL A 142 1.39 9.05 12.09
CA VAL A 142 0.12 8.33 12.10
C VAL A 142 0.19 7.21 11.07
N GLY A 143 0.72 6.05 11.49
CA GLY A 143 0.74 4.86 10.64
C GLY A 143 -0.65 4.24 10.46
N VAL A 144 -0.78 3.30 9.54
CA VAL A 144 -2.06 2.69 9.10
C VAL A 144 -2.97 2.23 10.25
N LYS A 145 -2.41 1.62 11.32
CA LYS A 145 -3.22 1.15 12.47
C LYS A 145 -3.91 2.29 13.21
N ALA A 146 -3.17 3.36 13.48
CA ALA A 146 -3.71 4.52 14.16
C ALA A 146 -4.68 5.29 13.26
N ALA A 147 -4.37 5.40 11.97
CA ALA A 147 -5.24 6.06 10.99
C ALA A 147 -6.58 5.34 10.85
N VAL A 148 -6.57 4.02 10.69
CA VAL A 148 -7.80 3.22 10.60
C VAL A 148 -8.64 3.33 11.88
N ALA A 149 -7.98 3.28 13.06
CA ALA A 149 -8.68 3.45 14.33
C ALA A 149 -9.30 4.84 14.47
N LEU A 150 -8.57 5.88 14.08
CA LEU A 150 -9.02 7.27 14.17
C LEU A 150 -10.19 7.58 13.21
N VAL A 151 -10.09 7.08 11.97
CA VAL A 151 -11.02 7.42 10.89
C VAL A 151 -12.28 6.53 10.91
N PHE A 152 -12.11 5.23 11.17
CA PHE A 152 -13.19 4.25 11.06
C PHE A 152 -13.66 3.69 12.41
N ASN A 153 -12.97 4.02 13.50
CA ASN A 153 -13.19 3.38 14.81
C ASN A 153 -13.11 1.84 14.69
N ARG A 154 -12.09 1.35 13.97
CA ARG A 154 -11.86 -0.08 13.71
C ARG A 154 -10.39 -0.43 13.93
N ARG A 155 -10.12 -1.70 14.21
CA ARG A 155 -8.79 -2.24 14.41
C ARG A 155 -8.24 -2.82 13.12
N PHE A 156 -7.17 -2.25 12.58
CA PHE A 156 -6.45 -2.82 11.45
C PHE A 156 -5.62 -4.03 11.90
N LEU A 157 -5.92 -5.20 11.31
CA LEU A 157 -5.26 -6.46 11.63
C LEU A 157 -3.96 -6.59 10.81
N LYS A 158 -2.82 -6.40 11.46
CA LYS A 158 -1.51 -6.54 10.84
C LYS A 158 -0.76 -7.72 11.47
N SER A 159 -0.61 -8.82 10.73
CA SER A 159 0.06 -10.02 11.19
C SER A 159 1.56 -9.81 11.33
N ARG A 160 2.12 -10.01 12.53
CA ARG A 160 3.57 -9.98 12.74
C ARG A 160 4.29 -11.01 11.87
N LYS A 161 3.72 -12.22 11.73
CA LYS A 161 4.29 -13.30 10.94
C LYS A 161 4.38 -12.91 9.46
N ALA A 162 3.39 -12.23 8.92
CA ALA A 162 3.43 -11.74 7.54
C ALA A 162 4.45 -10.61 7.36
N THR A 163 4.50 -9.64 8.29
CA THR A 163 5.46 -8.52 8.25
C THR A 163 6.91 -9.00 8.16
N THR A 164 7.27 -10.08 8.86
CA THR A 164 8.64 -10.61 8.91
C THR A 164 8.84 -11.83 8.02
N SER A 165 7.91 -12.11 7.12
CA SER A 165 7.99 -13.26 6.23
C SER A 165 8.94 -13.02 5.05
N ASN A 166 9.33 -14.09 4.37
CA ASN A 166 10.17 -13.98 3.19
C ASN A 166 9.34 -13.58 1.96
N TRP A 167 9.32 -12.31 1.65
CA TRP A 167 8.61 -11.75 0.50
C TRP A 167 9.26 -12.06 -0.86
N ALA A 168 10.48 -12.61 -0.87
CA ALA A 168 11.16 -13.07 -2.07
C ALA A 168 10.70 -14.45 -2.58
N HIS A 169 9.79 -15.12 -1.88
CA HIS A 169 9.21 -16.37 -2.37
C HIS A 169 8.46 -16.18 -3.68
N ARG A 170 8.61 -17.15 -4.59
CA ARG A 170 7.92 -17.14 -5.89
C ARG A 170 6.41 -17.30 -5.75
N GLN A 171 5.96 -18.05 -4.75
CA GLN A 171 4.54 -18.19 -4.42
C GLN A 171 4.29 -17.59 -3.04
N LEU A 172 3.41 -16.61 -2.99
CA LEU A 172 2.97 -16.01 -1.75
C LEU A 172 1.89 -16.87 -1.10
N THR A 173 1.95 -16.99 0.20
CA THR A 173 0.88 -17.63 0.97
C THR A 173 -0.36 -16.74 1.02
N GLU A 174 -1.53 -17.32 1.27
CA GLU A 174 -2.77 -16.53 1.45
C GLU A 174 -2.62 -15.44 2.51
N ALA A 175 -1.89 -15.73 3.59
CA ALA A 175 -1.64 -14.75 4.64
C ALA A 175 -0.80 -13.55 4.14
N GLN A 176 0.16 -13.79 3.25
CA GLN A 176 0.93 -12.74 2.60
C GLN A 176 0.07 -11.96 1.60
N LEU A 177 -0.72 -12.66 0.78
CA LEU A 177 -1.62 -12.01 -0.17
C LEU A 177 -2.59 -11.06 0.55
N ARG A 178 -3.28 -11.54 1.59
CA ARG A 178 -4.19 -10.70 2.39
C ARG A 178 -3.47 -9.55 3.07
N TYR A 179 -2.26 -9.77 3.56
CA TYR A 179 -1.48 -8.75 4.23
C TYR A 179 -1.12 -7.61 3.27
N ALA A 180 -0.45 -7.91 2.15
CA ALA A 180 -0.03 -6.92 1.18
C ALA A 180 -1.21 -6.17 0.55
N ALA A 181 -2.26 -6.89 0.15
CA ALA A 181 -3.46 -6.28 -0.40
C ALA A 181 -4.12 -5.30 0.56
N ASN A 182 -4.24 -5.68 1.84
CA ASN A 182 -4.94 -4.87 2.82
C ASN A 182 -4.13 -3.67 3.33
N ASP A 183 -2.78 -3.69 3.26
CA ASP A 183 -1.98 -2.50 3.54
C ASP A 183 -2.27 -1.41 2.49
N ALA A 184 -2.27 -1.72 1.20
CA ALA A 184 -2.66 -0.79 0.14
C ALA A 184 -4.15 -0.41 0.19
N TYR A 185 -5.04 -1.38 0.45
CA TYR A 185 -6.48 -1.14 0.59
C TYR A 185 -6.79 -0.16 1.74
N ALA A 186 -6.19 -0.35 2.90
CA ALA A 186 -6.40 0.57 4.02
C ALA A 186 -5.95 2.00 3.70
N ALA A 187 -4.88 2.15 2.90
CA ALA A 187 -4.42 3.45 2.48
C ALA A 187 -5.46 4.20 1.62
N ILE A 188 -6.00 3.55 0.57
CA ILE A 188 -7.02 4.20 -0.27
C ILE A 188 -8.30 4.49 0.52
N ARG A 189 -8.72 3.60 1.43
CA ARG A 189 -9.92 3.80 2.26
C ARG A 189 -9.75 4.98 3.22
N VAL A 190 -8.58 5.12 3.86
CA VAL A 190 -8.29 6.26 4.73
C VAL A 190 -8.22 7.55 3.92
N TYR A 191 -7.57 7.53 2.76
CA TYR A 191 -7.47 8.69 1.87
C TYR A 191 -8.85 9.20 1.43
N ASP A 192 -9.74 8.29 1.03
CA ASP A 192 -11.12 8.61 0.67
C ASP A 192 -11.92 9.20 1.85
N ALA A 193 -11.87 8.55 3.00
CA ALA A 193 -12.58 9.00 4.20
C ALA A 193 -12.08 10.34 4.76
N LEU A 194 -10.84 10.74 4.44
CA LEU A 194 -10.32 12.08 4.75
C LEU A 194 -10.82 13.15 3.78
N GLY A 195 -11.63 12.81 2.76
CA GLY A 195 -12.17 13.71 1.75
C GLY A 195 -11.11 14.22 0.77
N LEU A 196 -10.07 13.42 0.49
CA LEU A 196 -8.95 13.81 -0.36
C LEU A 196 -9.14 13.37 -1.82
N ILE A 197 -10.09 12.48 -2.11
CA ILE A 197 -10.52 12.20 -3.48
C ILE A 197 -11.31 13.39 -3.96
N ARG A 198 -10.80 14.07 -4.99
CA ARG A 198 -11.49 15.20 -5.62
C ARG A 198 -12.49 14.68 -6.64
N PRO A 199 -13.77 15.08 -6.59
CA PRO A 199 -14.80 14.63 -7.55
C PRO A 199 -14.47 14.95 -9.01
N ASP A 200 -13.71 16.02 -9.24
CA ASP A 200 -13.29 16.50 -10.56
C ASP A 200 -12.22 15.60 -11.24
N LEU A 201 -11.63 14.66 -10.51
CA LEU A 201 -10.69 13.67 -11.04
C LEU A 201 -11.33 12.30 -11.28
N ALA A 202 -12.60 12.12 -10.93
CA ALA A 202 -13.34 10.86 -11.00
C ALA A 202 -14.18 10.70 -12.29
N ALA A 203 -13.95 11.56 -13.30
CA ALA A 203 -14.67 11.54 -14.57
C ALA A 203 -13.78 11.08 -15.73
#